data_0d691d32b42ec498327003ef5f8985e5
#
_entry.id   0d691d32b42ec498327003ef5f8985e5
#
_cell.length_a   1.000
_cell.length_b   1.000
_cell.length_c   1.000
_cell.angle_alpha   90.00
_cell.angle_beta   90.00
_cell.angle_gamma   90.00
#
_symmetry.space_group_name_H-M   'P 1'
#
loop_
_entity.id
_entity.type
_entity.pdbx_description
1 polymer ?
#
loop_
_entity_poly.entity_id
_entity_poly.type
_entity_poly.pdbx_seq_one_letter_code
_entity_poly.pdbx_strand_id
1 'polypeptide(L)'
;MALTSNKSVLKWVDEMVALTKPEKVVWIDGSEEQLEALRAESCSTGEMIKLNEEKLPGCYLHRSAVNDVARVEGRTFICTRKKEDAGPTNNWMDPKETYEKLGKLFDGSMKGRTMYVIPYCMAHVGSPFAKVGIELTDSIYVVLSMAIMTRIGQKVMDFLGDSEDFVKGLHSKKDLDESERYIVHFPEDNTIWSINSGYGGNVLLGKKCFALRIASFQARKEGWMAEHMLILGIENPEGETKYVTAAFPSACGKTNLAMLIPPKKYADMGYKAWCVGDDIAWLRIGPDGRLWAVNPEYGFFGVAPGTNAKSNPNALETTRKNTIFTNVVQNLDDNTVWWEKLDKNPPKYALNWKGEPWDGSDGTPGAHPNSRFTAPSLNCPCLSPEYENPNGVPVSAIIFGGRRAKTAPLVYQSRDWAHGVFVGSAMASETTAAATGAVGVVRRDPMAMRPFIGYHAGDYFAHWLEMGEKLGDKAPKIFHVNWFRTDDEGNFLWLGFGENMRVLLWILARCEGKVSARESAIGYLPYVKDIDIEGLENEGEEFTHMMLDELLTVDKKLWREDAEGIEEFYNMIGDRVPAKLREELATLKKNLE
;
A
#
# COMPACT_ATOMS: atom_id res chain seq x y z
N MET A 1 -28.54 10.01 -16.22
CA MET A 1 -29.30 8.74 -16.31
C MET A 1 -28.54 7.68 -15.54
N ALA A 2 -29.22 6.88 -14.71
CA ALA A 2 -28.56 5.80 -13.98
C ALA A 2 -28.00 4.73 -14.93
N LEU A 3 -26.87 4.14 -14.57
CA LEU A 3 -26.17 3.12 -15.37
C LEU A 3 -26.61 1.68 -15.07
N THR A 4 -27.59 1.50 -14.21
CA THR A 4 -28.07 0.19 -13.77
C THR A 4 -29.55 0.20 -13.47
N SER A 5 -30.17 -0.97 -13.56
CA SER A 5 -31.51 -1.26 -13.04
C SER A 5 -31.51 -2.02 -11.72
N ASN A 6 -30.32 -2.26 -11.13
CA ASN A 6 -30.15 -2.95 -9.86
C ASN A 6 -30.88 -2.20 -8.75
N LYS A 7 -31.91 -2.82 -8.19
CA LYS A 7 -32.80 -2.18 -7.19
C LYS A 7 -32.08 -1.81 -5.89
N SER A 8 -31.14 -2.65 -5.44
CA SER A 8 -30.36 -2.40 -4.23
C SER A 8 -29.43 -1.20 -4.40
N VAL A 9 -28.79 -1.08 -5.55
CA VAL A 9 -27.94 0.07 -5.88
C VAL A 9 -28.76 1.35 -5.93
N LEU A 10 -29.86 1.34 -6.69
CA LEU A 10 -30.71 2.53 -6.85
C LEU A 10 -31.32 2.99 -5.53
N LYS A 11 -31.79 2.04 -4.70
CA LYS A 11 -32.33 2.35 -3.37
C LYS A 11 -31.28 3.05 -2.50
N TRP A 12 -30.08 2.49 -2.43
CA TRP A 12 -29.01 3.09 -1.61
C TRP A 12 -28.60 4.47 -2.13
N VAL A 13 -28.44 4.64 -3.44
CA VAL A 13 -28.13 5.96 -4.03
C VAL A 13 -29.23 6.97 -3.69
N ASP A 14 -30.51 6.59 -3.83
CA ASP A 14 -31.63 7.48 -3.51
C ASP A 14 -31.66 7.86 -2.01
N GLU A 15 -31.36 6.95 -1.12
CA GLU A 15 -31.23 7.22 0.31
C GLU A 15 -30.11 8.23 0.60
N MET A 16 -28.96 8.10 -0.05
CA MET A 16 -27.84 9.02 0.13
C MET A 16 -28.09 10.39 -0.53
N VAL A 17 -28.80 10.41 -1.64
CA VAL A 17 -29.27 11.68 -2.25
C VAL A 17 -30.24 12.41 -1.29
N ALA A 18 -31.18 11.68 -0.70
CA ALA A 18 -32.10 12.28 0.30
C ALA A 18 -31.38 12.84 1.51
N LEU A 19 -30.30 12.18 1.94
CA LEU A 19 -29.47 12.62 3.07
C LEU A 19 -28.62 13.85 2.72
N THR A 20 -27.85 13.79 1.65
CA THR A 20 -26.85 14.81 1.32
C THR A 20 -27.41 16.00 0.53
N LYS A 21 -28.55 15.83 -0.12
CA LYS A 21 -29.31 16.87 -0.86
C LYS A 21 -28.49 17.56 -1.95
N PRO A 22 -27.89 16.84 -2.88
CA PRO A 22 -27.16 17.47 -4.00
C PRO A 22 -28.12 18.19 -4.94
N GLU A 23 -27.62 19.19 -5.63
CA GLU A 23 -28.35 19.88 -6.70
C GLU A 23 -28.50 19.00 -7.94
N LYS A 24 -27.51 18.15 -8.20
CA LYS A 24 -27.42 17.31 -9.39
C LYS A 24 -26.74 15.98 -9.06
N VAL A 25 -27.16 14.92 -9.73
CA VAL A 25 -26.56 13.59 -9.64
C VAL A 25 -26.01 13.17 -11.00
N VAL A 26 -24.74 12.84 -11.07
CA VAL A 26 -24.05 12.44 -12.31
C VAL A 26 -23.45 11.06 -12.12
N TRP A 27 -23.90 10.11 -12.94
CA TRP A 27 -23.31 8.77 -13.00
C TRP A 27 -22.06 8.79 -13.90
N ILE A 28 -20.97 8.21 -13.41
CA ILE A 28 -19.71 8.13 -14.15
C ILE A 28 -19.72 6.86 -14.99
N ASP A 29 -19.85 7.03 -16.30
CA ASP A 29 -19.91 5.91 -17.25
C ASP A 29 -18.55 5.36 -17.68
N GLY A 30 -17.46 6.07 -17.34
CA GLY A 30 -16.09 5.69 -17.67
C GLY A 30 -15.65 6.08 -19.08
N SER A 31 -16.50 6.80 -19.85
CA SER A 31 -16.13 7.28 -21.18
C SER A 31 -15.05 8.38 -21.09
N GLU A 32 -14.15 8.39 -22.04
CA GLU A 32 -13.12 9.46 -22.11
C GLU A 32 -13.76 10.82 -22.38
N GLU A 33 -14.84 10.88 -23.13
CA GLU A 33 -15.60 12.12 -23.36
C GLU A 33 -16.08 12.73 -22.04
N GLN A 34 -16.69 11.95 -21.16
CA GLN A 34 -17.16 12.41 -19.85
C GLN A 34 -15.99 12.85 -18.96
N LEU A 35 -14.92 12.05 -18.89
CA LEU A 35 -13.74 12.36 -18.08
C LEU A 35 -13.04 13.63 -18.56
N GLU A 36 -12.94 13.85 -19.87
CA GLU A 36 -12.34 15.05 -20.42
C GLU A 36 -13.18 16.31 -20.09
N ALA A 37 -14.50 16.20 -20.15
CA ALA A 37 -15.40 17.28 -19.72
C ALA A 37 -15.20 17.61 -18.23
N LEU A 38 -15.01 16.62 -17.39
CA LEU A 38 -14.74 16.80 -15.96
C LEU A 38 -13.36 17.42 -15.69
N ARG A 39 -12.33 17.05 -16.45
CA ARG A 39 -11.02 17.70 -16.38
C ARG A 39 -11.13 19.19 -16.72
N ALA A 40 -11.84 19.52 -17.78
CA ALA A 40 -12.07 20.91 -18.17
C ALA A 40 -12.85 21.68 -17.08
N GLU A 41 -13.90 21.09 -16.52
CA GLU A 41 -14.67 21.69 -15.42
C GLU A 41 -13.80 21.93 -14.18
N SER A 42 -12.99 20.95 -13.77
CA SER A 42 -12.08 21.07 -12.62
C SER A 42 -11.06 22.19 -12.79
N CYS A 43 -10.60 22.45 -14.01
CA CYS A 43 -9.71 23.55 -14.31
C CYS A 43 -10.44 24.89 -14.26
N SER A 44 -11.69 24.96 -14.74
CA SER A 44 -12.51 26.20 -14.73
C SER A 44 -12.84 26.66 -13.31
N THR A 45 -12.98 25.74 -12.36
CA THR A 45 -13.24 26.03 -10.95
C THR A 45 -11.97 26.25 -10.11
N GLY A 46 -10.80 25.97 -10.69
CA GLY A 46 -9.52 26.03 -9.98
C GLY A 46 -9.23 24.82 -9.07
N GLU A 47 -10.07 23.80 -9.07
CA GLU A 47 -9.83 22.57 -8.31
C GLU A 47 -8.57 21.85 -8.79
N MET A 48 -8.31 21.90 -10.11
CA MET A 48 -7.10 21.37 -10.74
C MET A 48 -6.47 22.41 -11.67
N ILE A 49 -5.18 22.26 -11.90
CA ILE A 49 -4.40 23.09 -12.81
C ILE A 49 -3.85 22.18 -13.90
N LYS A 50 -4.15 22.49 -15.17
CA LYS A 50 -3.56 21.78 -16.30
C LYS A 50 -2.08 22.14 -16.42
N LEU A 51 -1.22 21.14 -16.48
CA LEU A 51 0.22 21.32 -16.62
C LEU A 51 0.65 21.44 -18.10
N ASN A 52 1.93 21.66 -18.32
CA ASN A 52 2.53 21.78 -19.63
C ASN A 52 2.29 20.54 -20.49
N GLU A 53 1.52 20.68 -21.56
CA GLU A 53 1.09 19.55 -22.40
C GLU A 53 2.23 18.94 -23.22
N GLU A 54 3.29 19.70 -23.53
CA GLU A 54 4.44 19.18 -24.27
C GLU A 54 5.36 18.34 -23.39
N LYS A 55 5.58 18.79 -22.13
CA LYS A 55 6.49 18.13 -21.18
C LYS A 55 5.80 17.09 -20.31
N LEU A 56 4.54 17.32 -19.96
CA LEU A 56 3.73 16.48 -19.06
C LEU A 56 2.32 16.30 -19.66
N PRO A 57 2.19 15.60 -20.80
CA PRO A 57 0.91 15.47 -21.48
C PRO A 57 -0.14 14.79 -20.59
N GLY A 58 -1.33 15.41 -20.54
CA GLY A 58 -2.45 14.90 -19.76
C GLY A 58 -2.27 14.99 -18.24
N CYS A 59 -1.29 15.74 -17.75
CA CYS A 59 -1.02 15.88 -16.31
C CYS A 59 -1.68 17.12 -15.72
N TYR A 60 -2.04 16.99 -14.44
CA TYR A 60 -2.71 18.02 -13.65
C TYR A 60 -2.08 18.16 -12.27
N LEU A 61 -2.21 19.35 -11.69
CA LEU A 61 -1.84 19.63 -10.31
C LEU A 61 -3.10 19.90 -9.49
N HIS A 62 -3.16 19.33 -8.30
CA HIS A 62 -4.18 19.58 -7.29
C HIS A 62 -3.52 20.02 -5.98
N ARG A 63 -4.17 20.94 -5.27
CA ARG A 63 -3.78 21.33 -3.90
C ARG A 63 -4.93 21.02 -2.96
N SER A 64 -4.67 20.21 -1.94
CA SER A 64 -5.63 19.99 -0.87
C SER A 64 -5.63 21.18 0.11
N ALA A 65 -6.60 21.25 1.01
CA ALA A 65 -6.57 22.22 2.10
C ALA A 65 -5.29 22.06 2.94
N VAL A 66 -4.78 23.17 3.48
CA VAL A 66 -3.51 23.20 4.23
C VAL A 66 -3.52 22.26 5.45
N ASN A 67 -4.70 22.06 6.06
CA ASN A 67 -4.89 21.14 7.18
C ASN A 67 -5.30 19.71 6.78
N ASP A 68 -5.23 19.37 5.48
CA ASP A 68 -5.74 18.10 4.93
C ASP A 68 -4.72 17.51 3.94
N VAL A 69 -3.61 17.02 4.48
CA VAL A 69 -2.41 16.66 3.70
C VAL A 69 -1.92 15.24 3.97
N ALA A 70 -2.59 14.49 4.85
CA ALA A 70 -2.20 13.13 5.23
C ALA A 70 -3.41 12.32 5.69
N ARG A 71 -3.23 11.01 5.75
CA ARG A 71 -4.19 10.12 6.42
C ARG A 71 -4.31 10.49 7.90
N VAL A 72 -5.52 10.42 8.43
CA VAL A 72 -5.82 10.77 9.81
C VAL A 72 -6.15 9.52 10.62
N GLU A 73 -5.13 8.84 11.13
CA GLU A 73 -5.30 7.57 11.87
C GLU A 73 -6.16 7.75 13.13
N GLY A 74 -5.98 8.85 13.86
CA GLY A 74 -6.78 9.17 15.03
C GLY A 74 -8.26 9.48 14.74
N ARG A 75 -8.62 9.68 13.49
CA ARG A 75 -9.98 9.96 13.01
C ARG A 75 -10.52 8.86 12.10
N THR A 76 -9.83 7.72 12.06
CA THR A 76 -10.21 6.53 11.29
C THR A 76 -10.73 5.46 12.23
N PHE A 77 -11.93 4.93 11.94
CA PHE A 77 -12.68 4.05 12.84
C PHE A 77 -13.11 2.78 12.13
N ILE A 78 -13.12 1.69 12.89
CA ILE A 78 -13.73 0.41 12.52
C ILE A 78 -14.90 0.18 13.45
N CYS A 79 -16.12 0.33 12.93
CA CYS A 79 -17.36 0.29 13.71
C CYS A 79 -18.06 -1.07 13.56
N THR A 80 -17.45 -2.09 14.13
CA THR A 80 -18.06 -3.42 14.27
C THR A 80 -19.23 -3.37 15.27
N ARG A 81 -20.21 -4.27 15.13
CA ARG A 81 -21.38 -4.35 16.03
C ARG A 81 -20.98 -4.58 17.47
N LYS A 82 -19.92 -5.40 17.68
CA LYS A 82 -19.32 -5.62 18.99
C LYS A 82 -17.96 -4.92 19.04
N LYS A 83 -17.72 -4.17 20.11
CA LYS A 83 -16.46 -3.45 20.30
C LYS A 83 -15.25 -4.36 20.25
N GLU A 84 -15.34 -5.52 20.86
CA GLU A 84 -14.26 -6.50 20.93
C GLU A 84 -13.86 -7.06 19.56
N ASP A 85 -14.76 -7.02 18.56
CA ASP A 85 -14.45 -7.49 17.20
C ASP A 85 -13.62 -6.48 16.39
N ALA A 86 -13.56 -5.22 16.80
CA ALA A 86 -12.63 -4.25 16.25
C ALA A 86 -11.21 -4.46 16.78
N GLY A 87 -11.09 -4.94 17.99
CA GLY A 87 -9.82 -5.18 18.66
C GLY A 87 -9.10 -3.93 19.15
N PRO A 88 -7.99 -4.10 19.87
CA PRO A 88 -7.29 -3.01 20.53
C PRO A 88 -6.45 -2.14 19.58
N THR A 89 -6.24 -2.56 18.33
CA THR A 89 -5.46 -1.81 17.33
C THR A 89 -6.30 -0.80 16.54
N ASN A 90 -7.62 -0.86 16.64
CA ASN A 90 -8.54 0.01 15.92
C ASN A 90 -9.24 0.99 16.87
N ASN A 91 -9.50 2.20 16.38
CA ASN A 91 -10.48 3.09 17.02
C ASN A 91 -11.88 2.54 16.71
N TRP A 92 -12.74 2.56 17.71
CA TRP A 92 -14.10 2.04 17.60
C TRP A 92 -15.13 3.05 18.09
N MET A 93 -16.28 3.06 17.42
CA MET A 93 -17.51 3.71 17.88
C MET A 93 -18.68 2.75 17.63
N ASP A 94 -19.72 2.85 18.44
CA ASP A 94 -20.94 2.08 18.23
C ASP A 94 -21.54 2.39 16.84
N PRO A 95 -21.86 1.38 16.01
CA PRO A 95 -22.34 1.62 14.64
C PRO A 95 -23.60 2.48 14.59
N LYS A 96 -24.59 2.21 15.45
CA LYS A 96 -25.86 2.95 15.46
C LYS A 96 -25.65 4.41 15.83
N GLU A 97 -24.91 4.67 16.90
CA GLU A 97 -24.58 6.03 17.34
C GLU A 97 -23.75 6.76 16.26
N THR A 98 -22.87 6.04 15.57
CA THR A 98 -22.03 6.60 14.50
C THR A 98 -22.86 6.98 13.28
N TYR A 99 -23.80 6.14 12.83
CA TYR A 99 -24.70 6.50 11.75
C TYR A 99 -25.55 7.72 12.10
N GLU A 100 -26.04 7.83 13.34
CA GLU A 100 -26.80 8.99 13.80
C GLU A 100 -25.94 10.26 13.82
N LYS A 101 -24.74 10.18 14.39
CA LYS A 101 -23.81 11.30 14.50
C LYS A 101 -23.34 11.80 13.12
N LEU A 102 -22.82 10.89 12.29
CA LEU A 102 -22.35 11.23 10.97
C LEU A 102 -23.49 11.58 10.01
N GLY A 103 -24.66 10.99 10.19
CA GLY A 103 -25.85 11.36 9.43
C GLY A 103 -26.20 12.83 9.58
N LYS A 104 -26.03 13.40 10.77
CA LYS A 104 -26.22 14.85 11.01
C LYS A 104 -25.16 15.68 10.26
N LEU A 105 -23.93 15.20 10.16
CA LEU A 105 -22.86 15.87 9.43
C LEU A 105 -23.10 15.81 7.90
N PHE A 106 -23.58 14.67 7.42
CA PHE A 106 -23.87 14.48 6.00
C PHE A 106 -25.19 15.15 5.55
N ASP A 107 -26.10 15.42 6.47
CA ASP A 107 -27.39 16.05 6.14
C ASP A 107 -27.17 17.39 5.43
N GLY A 108 -27.56 17.43 4.15
CA GLY A 108 -27.40 18.61 3.30
C GLY A 108 -25.96 18.96 2.95
N SER A 109 -24.99 18.08 3.17
CA SER A 109 -23.56 18.34 2.89
C SER A 109 -23.24 18.63 1.43
N MET A 110 -24.11 18.18 0.52
CA MET A 110 -23.93 18.40 -0.94
C MET A 110 -24.86 19.45 -1.54
N LYS A 111 -25.55 20.26 -0.71
CA LYS A 111 -26.38 21.35 -1.20
C LYS A 111 -25.58 22.30 -2.10
N GLY A 112 -26.12 22.60 -3.28
CA GLY A 112 -25.43 23.43 -4.29
C GLY A 112 -24.26 22.72 -4.97
N ARG A 113 -24.08 21.43 -4.75
CA ARG A 113 -23.02 20.61 -5.30
C ARG A 113 -23.57 19.49 -6.18
N THR A 114 -22.72 18.93 -7.02
CA THR A 114 -23.00 17.72 -7.79
C THR A 114 -22.54 16.50 -7.00
N MET A 115 -23.41 15.48 -6.89
CA MET A 115 -23.01 14.15 -6.46
C MET A 115 -22.59 13.35 -7.69
N TYR A 116 -21.37 12.85 -7.68
CA TYR A 116 -20.87 11.88 -8.66
C TYR A 116 -21.04 10.48 -8.13
N VAL A 117 -21.60 9.60 -8.95
CA VAL A 117 -21.76 8.17 -8.64
C VAL A 117 -20.74 7.41 -9.44
N ILE A 118 -19.74 6.84 -8.77
CA ILE A 118 -18.60 6.17 -9.38
C ILE A 118 -18.70 4.65 -9.17
N PRO A 119 -19.22 3.88 -10.15
CA PRO A 119 -19.08 2.43 -10.12
C PRO A 119 -17.63 2.05 -10.41
N TYR A 120 -17.02 1.26 -9.55
CA TYR A 120 -15.62 0.83 -9.75
C TYR A 120 -15.44 -0.64 -9.39
N CYS A 121 -14.45 -1.25 -9.99
CA CYS A 121 -14.07 -2.63 -9.72
C CYS A 121 -12.63 -2.68 -9.20
N MET A 122 -12.45 -3.35 -8.09
CA MET A 122 -11.14 -3.74 -7.60
C MET A 122 -10.78 -5.08 -8.25
N ALA A 123 -9.58 -5.20 -8.78
CA ALA A 123 -9.13 -6.24 -9.69
C ALA A 123 -9.83 -6.16 -11.07
N HIS A 124 -9.54 -7.10 -11.96
CA HIS A 124 -10.06 -7.12 -13.32
C HIS A 124 -11.56 -7.42 -13.32
N VAL A 125 -12.32 -6.70 -14.12
CA VAL A 125 -13.76 -6.98 -14.29
C VAL A 125 -13.94 -8.41 -14.81
N GLY A 126 -14.73 -9.21 -14.10
CA GLY A 126 -14.96 -10.63 -14.43
C GLY A 126 -13.91 -11.61 -13.90
N SER A 127 -12.86 -11.14 -13.24
CA SER A 127 -11.87 -11.98 -12.58
C SER A 127 -12.46 -12.70 -11.36
N PRO A 128 -11.91 -13.88 -10.96
CA PRO A 128 -12.25 -14.51 -9.68
C PRO A 128 -11.95 -13.63 -8.47
N PHE A 129 -11.07 -12.64 -8.60
CA PHE A 129 -10.73 -11.68 -7.55
C PHE A 129 -11.64 -10.45 -7.54
N ALA A 130 -12.42 -10.22 -8.59
CA ALA A 130 -13.16 -8.98 -8.78
C ALA A 130 -14.17 -8.69 -7.66
N LYS A 131 -14.10 -7.47 -7.14
CA LYS A 131 -15.04 -6.94 -6.15
C LYS A 131 -15.52 -5.56 -6.60
N VAL A 132 -16.81 -5.32 -6.55
CA VAL A 132 -17.41 -4.06 -6.96
C VAL A 132 -17.59 -3.14 -5.76
N GLY A 133 -17.30 -1.86 -5.98
CA GLY A 133 -17.67 -0.77 -5.09
C GLY A 133 -18.41 0.33 -5.86
N ILE A 134 -19.14 1.14 -5.13
CA ILE A 134 -19.73 2.37 -5.67
C ILE A 134 -19.37 3.49 -4.68
N GLU A 135 -18.66 4.49 -5.19
CA GLU A 135 -18.35 5.69 -4.39
C GLU A 135 -19.23 6.86 -4.84
N LEU A 136 -19.89 7.48 -3.86
CA LEU A 136 -20.62 8.74 -4.02
C LEU A 136 -19.74 9.86 -3.49
N THR A 137 -19.49 10.90 -4.28
CA THR A 137 -18.60 12.00 -3.89
C THR A 137 -19.04 13.33 -4.50
N ASP A 138 -18.71 14.43 -3.84
CA ASP A 138 -18.89 15.79 -4.37
C ASP A 138 -17.59 16.41 -4.92
N SER A 139 -16.56 15.58 -5.16
CA SER A 139 -15.24 16.05 -5.64
C SER A 139 -14.91 15.50 -7.02
N ILE A 140 -14.65 16.38 -7.99
CA ILE A 140 -14.15 15.98 -9.31
C ILE A 140 -12.74 15.39 -9.20
N TYR A 141 -11.90 15.89 -8.32
CA TYR A 141 -10.58 15.32 -8.03
C TYR A 141 -10.68 13.82 -7.66
N VAL A 142 -11.66 13.48 -6.86
CA VAL A 142 -11.92 12.07 -6.50
C VAL A 142 -12.33 11.25 -7.72
N VAL A 143 -13.24 11.77 -8.54
CA VAL A 143 -13.66 11.08 -9.78
C VAL A 143 -12.47 10.76 -10.68
N LEU A 144 -11.65 11.77 -10.97
CA LEU A 144 -10.51 11.65 -11.89
C LEU A 144 -9.41 10.77 -11.30
N SER A 145 -9.17 10.86 -10.00
CA SER A 145 -8.22 9.98 -9.29
C SER A 145 -8.70 8.53 -9.26
N MET A 146 -9.99 8.29 -9.00
CA MET A 146 -10.57 6.94 -9.05
C MET A 146 -10.52 6.34 -10.46
N ALA A 147 -10.67 7.16 -11.49
CA ALA A 147 -10.54 6.72 -12.88
C ALA A 147 -9.12 6.21 -13.22
N ILE A 148 -8.10 6.73 -12.55
CA ILE A 148 -6.71 6.26 -12.66
C ILE A 148 -6.50 5.02 -11.79
N MET A 149 -6.97 5.06 -10.55
CA MET A 149 -6.67 4.05 -9.54
C MET A 149 -7.49 2.76 -9.65
N THR A 150 -8.63 2.81 -10.34
CA THR A 150 -9.57 1.67 -10.43
C THR A 150 -10.13 1.55 -11.84
N ARG A 151 -10.80 0.42 -12.10
CA ARG A 151 -11.57 0.21 -13.32
C ARG A 151 -12.98 0.69 -13.07
N ILE A 152 -13.46 1.67 -13.85
CA ILE A 152 -14.73 2.37 -13.58
C ILE A 152 -15.73 2.23 -14.71
N GLY A 153 -16.99 2.54 -14.41
CA GLY A 153 -18.01 2.89 -15.37
C GLY A 153 -19.05 1.81 -15.67
N GLN A 154 -19.64 1.89 -16.86
CA GLN A 154 -20.76 1.03 -17.29
C GLN A 154 -20.42 -0.46 -17.20
N LYS A 155 -19.22 -0.86 -17.61
CA LYS A 155 -18.77 -2.26 -17.56
C LYS A 155 -18.82 -2.87 -16.16
N VAL A 156 -18.63 -2.05 -15.12
CA VAL A 156 -18.71 -2.49 -13.73
C VAL A 156 -20.15 -2.76 -13.32
N MET A 157 -21.07 -1.90 -13.72
CA MET A 157 -22.50 -2.10 -13.48
C MET A 157 -23.04 -3.31 -14.25
N ASP A 158 -22.60 -3.51 -15.49
CA ASP A 158 -22.96 -4.69 -16.28
C ASP A 158 -22.46 -5.98 -15.60
N PHE A 159 -21.25 -5.96 -15.06
CA PHE A 159 -20.67 -7.09 -14.30
C PHE A 159 -21.43 -7.36 -12.99
N LEU A 160 -21.76 -6.32 -12.23
CA LEU A 160 -22.54 -6.46 -10.98
C LEU A 160 -23.91 -7.04 -11.23
N GLY A 161 -24.58 -6.64 -12.33
CA GLY A 161 -25.94 -7.09 -12.64
C GLY A 161 -26.91 -6.76 -11.49
N ASP A 162 -27.66 -7.77 -11.04
CA ASP A 162 -28.62 -7.65 -9.95
C ASP A 162 -28.04 -8.05 -8.57
N SER A 163 -26.73 -8.27 -8.47
CA SER A 163 -26.06 -8.64 -7.22
C SER A 163 -26.14 -7.52 -6.18
N GLU A 164 -26.31 -7.92 -4.94
CA GLU A 164 -26.25 -7.01 -3.77
C GLU A 164 -24.83 -6.94 -3.16
N ASP A 165 -23.88 -7.70 -3.71
CA ASP A 165 -22.50 -7.75 -3.22
C ASP A 165 -21.68 -6.60 -3.81
N PHE A 166 -21.83 -5.42 -3.23
CA PHE A 166 -21.01 -4.25 -3.54
C PHE A 166 -20.72 -3.43 -2.28
N VAL A 167 -19.57 -2.78 -2.26
CA VAL A 167 -19.16 -1.89 -1.16
C VAL A 167 -19.72 -0.49 -1.40
N LYS A 168 -20.37 0.03 -0.38
CA LYS A 168 -21.05 1.33 -0.38
C LYS A 168 -20.13 2.38 0.20
N GLY A 169 -19.65 3.32 -0.61
CA GLY A 169 -18.80 4.42 -0.19
C GLY A 169 -19.49 5.77 -0.30
N LEU A 170 -19.57 6.52 0.78
CA LEU A 170 -20.08 7.90 0.80
C LEU A 170 -18.98 8.86 1.23
N HIS A 171 -18.68 9.83 0.39
CA HIS A 171 -17.72 10.88 0.66
C HIS A 171 -18.30 12.27 0.38
N SER A 172 -18.05 13.21 1.28
CA SER A 172 -18.28 14.63 1.08
C SER A 172 -17.15 15.46 1.68
N LYS A 173 -16.67 16.45 0.95
CA LYS A 173 -15.73 17.46 1.49
C LYS A 173 -16.40 18.34 2.54
N LYS A 174 -17.70 18.53 2.45
CA LYS A 174 -18.47 19.44 3.31
C LYS A 174 -17.72 20.77 3.52
N ASP A 175 -17.29 21.07 4.72
CA ASP A 175 -16.60 22.31 5.09
C ASP A 175 -15.08 22.11 5.28
N LEU A 176 -14.57 20.92 5.07
CA LEU A 176 -13.17 20.53 5.34
C LEU A 176 -12.76 20.82 6.81
N ASP A 177 -13.71 20.69 7.73
CA ASP A 177 -13.50 20.91 9.16
C ASP A 177 -12.76 19.71 9.76
N GLU A 178 -11.50 19.91 10.15
CA GLU A 178 -10.68 18.83 10.73
C GLU A 178 -11.20 18.31 12.06
N SER A 179 -11.94 19.13 12.83
CA SER A 179 -12.52 18.71 14.10
C SER A 179 -13.72 17.77 13.93
N GLU A 180 -14.35 17.80 12.77
CA GLU A 180 -15.50 16.97 12.37
C GLU A 180 -15.14 16.05 11.18
N ARG A 181 -13.86 15.77 11.01
CA ARG A 181 -13.34 14.84 9.99
C ARG A 181 -13.42 13.42 10.51
N TYR A 182 -14.06 12.55 9.74
CA TYR A 182 -14.21 11.13 10.06
C TYR A 182 -14.03 10.27 8.83
N ILE A 183 -13.26 9.19 8.97
CA ILE A 183 -13.15 8.11 8.00
C ILE A 183 -13.60 6.83 8.72
N VAL A 184 -14.79 6.35 8.40
CA VAL A 184 -15.46 5.31 9.17
C VAL A 184 -15.82 4.12 8.30
N HIS A 185 -15.56 2.94 8.83
CA HIS A 185 -15.87 1.66 8.20
C HIS A 185 -16.89 0.91 9.04
N PHE A 186 -17.92 0.40 8.36
CA PHE A 186 -18.92 -0.51 8.93
C PHE A 186 -18.75 -1.86 8.22
N PRO A 187 -17.83 -2.72 8.70
CA PRO A 187 -17.44 -3.93 7.94
C PRO A 187 -18.57 -4.91 7.68
N GLU A 188 -19.46 -5.08 8.68
CA GLU A 188 -20.61 -5.99 8.53
C GLU A 188 -21.66 -5.47 7.55
N ASP A 189 -21.66 -4.17 7.26
CA ASP A 189 -22.57 -3.52 6.32
C ASP A 189 -21.94 -3.22 4.95
N ASN A 190 -20.68 -3.61 4.72
CA ASN A 190 -19.91 -3.25 3.51
C ASN A 190 -20.00 -1.75 3.20
N THR A 191 -19.84 -0.90 4.21
CA THR A 191 -20.06 0.54 4.10
C THR A 191 -18.87 1.34 4.60
N ILE A 192 -18.54 2.42 3.87
CA ILE A 192 -17.47 3.37 4.21
C ILE A 192 -18.05 4.78 4.13
N TRP A 193 -17.87 5.56 5.20
CA TRP A 193 -18.26 6.97 5.23
C TRP A 193 -17.06 7.85 5.54
N SER A 194 -16.76 8.80 4.64
CA SER A 194 -15.65 9.76 4.77
C SER A 194 -16.18 11.19 4.62
N ILE A 195 -15.92 12.04 5.59
CA ILE A 195 -16.43 13.42 5.60
C ILE A 195 -15.38 14.42 6.07
N ASN A 196 -15.46 15.64 5.55
CA ASN A 196 -14.59 16.76 5.87
C ASN A 196 -13.12 16.57 5.45
N SER A 197 -12.85 15.70 4.51
CA SER A 197 -11.52 15.56 3.87
C SER A 197 -11.65 15.63 2.36
N GLY A 198 -10.64 16.16 1.71
CA GLY A 198 -10.41 16.12 0.27
C GLY A 198 -9.06 15.50 -0.09
N TYR A 199 -8.31 15.02 0.90
CA TYR A 199 -7.02 14.37 0.69
C TYR A 199 -7.19 12.92 0.18
N GLY A 200 -6.48 12.57 -0.90
CA GLY A 200 -6.61 11.28 -1.59
C GLY A 200 -6.57 10.05 -0.70
N GLY A 201 -5.68 10.00 0.28
CA GLY A 201 -5.59 8.88 1.23
C GLY A 201 -6.83 8.67 2.10
N ASN A 202 -7.69 9.68 2.23
CA ASN A 202 -8.92 9.63 3.02
C ASN A 202 -10.19 9.51 2.16
N VAL A 203 -10.10 9.78 0.86
CA VAL A 203 -11.27 9.99 0.00
C VAL A 203 -11.31 9.09 -1.23
N LEU A 204 -10.18 8.50 -1.63
CA LEU A 204 -10.14 7.44 -2.64
C LEU A 204 -10.51 6.12 -1.95
N LEU A 205 -11.82 5.90 -1.79
CA LEU A 205 -12.35 4.86 -0.91
C LEU A 205 -12.08 3.42 -1.39
N GLY A 206 -11.69 3.25 -2.64
CA GLY A 206 -11.25 1.96 -3.19
C GLY A 206 -9.88 1.51 -2.66
N LYS A 207 -9.02 2.43 -2.23
CA LYS A 207 -7.65 2.10 -1.82
C LYS A 207 -7.58 1.47 -0.42
N LYS A 208 -7.18 2.21 0.59
CA LYS A 208 -7.00 1.66 1.94
C LYS A 208 -8.30 1.25 2.61
N CYS A 209 -9.37 2.02 2.40
CA CYS A 209 -10.66 1.75 3.02
C CYS A 209 -11.28 0.45 2.52
N PHE A 210 -11.42 0.29 1.20
CA PHE A 210 -11.97 -0.95 0.64
C PHE A 210 -10.92 -2.03 0.48
N ALA A 211 -9.84 -1.78 -0.27
CA ALA A 211 -8.90 -2.83 -0.67
C ALA A 211 -8.16 -3.49 0.51
N LEU A 212 -8.09 -2.84 1.66
CA LEU A 212 -7.50 -3.40 2.87
C LEU A 212 -8.50 -3.54 4.03
N ARG A 213 -9.11 -2.47 4.52
CA ARG A 213 -9.93 -2.54 5.74
C ARG A 213 -11.20 -3.35 5.57
N ILE A 214 -12.02 -3.04 4.58
CA ILE A 214 -13.22 -3.83 4.28
C ILE A 214 -12.83 -5.19 3.69
N ALA A 215 -11.87 -5.21 2.76
CA ALA A 215 -11.45 -6.44 2.09
C ALA A 215 -10.81 -7.45 3.05
N SER A 216 -10.02 -7.03 4.04
CA SER A 216 -9.48 -7.95 5.04
C SER A 216 -10.59 -8.64 5.84
N PHE A 217 -11.64 -7.90 6.18
CA PHE A 217 -12.82 -8.45 6.85
C PHE A 217 -13.59 -9.42 5.94
N GLN A 218 -13.83 -9.07 4.68
CA GLN A 218 -14.46 -9.96 3.70
C GLN A 218 -13.63 -11.22 3.46
N ALA A 219 -12.32 -11.04 3.29
CA ALA A 219 -11.38 -12.12 3.00
C ALA A 219 -11.39 -13.23 4.07
N ARG A 220 -11.46 -12.84 5.34
CA ARG A 220 -11.60 -13.81 6.44
C ARG A 220 -12.82 -14.70 6.28
N LYS A 221 -13.96 -14.12 5.88
CA LYS A 221 -15.21 -14.87 5.69
C LYS A 221 -15.21 -15.73 4.44
N GLU A 222 -14.56 -15.25 3.39
CA GLU A 222 -14.59 -15.86 2.05
C GLU A 222 -13.39 -16.77 1.78
N GLY A 223 -12.39 -16.80 2.65
CA GLY A 223 -11.21 -17.70 2.52
C GLY A 223 -10.15 -17.20 1.56
N TRP A 224 -9.91 -15.89 1.50
CA TRP A 224 -8.82 -15.26 0.75
C TRP A 224 -8.12 -14.20 1.61
N MET A 225 -7.15 -13.48 1.07
CA MET A 225 -6.34 -12.53 1.84
C MET A 225 -6.22 -11.20 1.10
N ALA A 226 -6.39 -10.10 1.83
CA ALA A 226 -6.13 -8.74 1.37
C ALA A 226 -4.97 -8.17 2.17
N GLU A 227 -3.84 -7.92 1.50
CA GLU A 227 -2.59 -7.62 2.18
C GLU A 227 -1.91 -6.35 1.66
N HIS A 228 -1.22 -5.66 2.56
CA HIS A 228 -0.45 -4.47 2.27
C HIS A 228 0.93 -4.88 1.73
N MET A 229 0.93 -5.37 0.48
CA MET A 229 2.09 -5.99 -0.14
C MET A 229 2.31 -5.49 -1.56
N LEU A 230 3.57 -5.38 -1.94
CA LEU A 230 3.99 -5.34 -3.33
C LEU A 230 3.93 -6.75 -3.95
N ILE A 231 3.87 -6.81 -5.28
CA ILE A 231 4.00 -8.03 -6.05
C ILE A 231 5.07 -7.81 -7.12
N LEU A 232 6.14 -8.59 -7.06
CA LEU A 232 7.31 -8.46 -7.93
C LEU A 232 7.60 -9.79 -8.62
N GLY A 233 7.81 -9.75 -9.94
CA GLY A 233 8.30 -10.89 -10.72
C GLY A 233 9.78 -10.77 -11.02
N ILE A 234 10.52 -11.86 -10.86
CA ILE A 234 11.92 -11.99 -11.30
C ILE A 234 11.97 -13.04 -12.42
N GLU A 235 12.33 -12.59 -13.60
CA GLU A 235 12.53 -13.44 -14.77
C GLU A 235 14.00 -13.83 -14.85
N ASN A 236 14.27 -15.13 -14.95
CA ASN A 236 15.62 -15.65 -15.10
C ASN A 236 16.09 -15.61 -16.57
N PRO A 237 17.37 -15.89 -16.87
CA PRO A 237 17.89 -15.89 -18.25
C PRO A 237 17.18 -16.86 -19.20
N GLU A 238 16.54 -17.90 -18.68
CA GLU A 238 15.78 -18.89 -19.45
C GLU A 238 14.34 -18.43 -19.77
N GLY A 239 13.94 -17.23 -19.28
CA GLY A 239 12.61 -16.66 -19.50
C GLY A 239 11.53 -17.15 -18.54
N GLU A 240 11.89 -17.86 -17.48
CA GLU A 240 10.97 -18.28 -16.43
C GLU A 240 10.84 -17.17 -15.38
N THR A 241 9.61 -16.77 -15.06
CA THR A 241 9.34 -15.74 -14.04
C THR A 241 8.77 -16.36 -12.78
N LYS A 242 9.35 -16.01 -11.63
CA LYS A 242 8.83 -16.33 -10.31
C LYS A 242 8.41 -15.06 -9.59
N TYR A 243 7.31 -15.14 -8.85
CA TYR A 243 6.71 -13.99 -8.20
C TYR A 243 6.82 -14.07 -6.69
N VAL A 244 7.12 -12.92 -6.10
CA VAL A 244 7.16 -12.75 -4.64
C VAL A 244 6.21 -11.63 -4.23
N THR A 245 5.65 -11.75 -3.03
CA THR A 245 4.95 -10.65 -2.36
C THR A 245 5.79 -10.18 -1.19
N ALA A 246 5.75 -8.89 -0.90
CA ALA A 246 6.53 -8.33 0.19
C ALA A 246 5.75 -7.24 0.94
N ALA A 247 5.73 -7.36 2.26
CA ALA A 247 5.11 -6.40 3.17
C ALA A 247 6.17 -5.64 3.95
N PHE A 248 6.18 -4.32 3.78
CA PHE A 248 7.05 -3.40 4.52
C PHE A 248 6.22 -2.25 5.08
N PRO A 249 6.50 -1.78 6.31
CA PRO A 249 5.92 -0.54 6.82
C PRO A 249 6.29 0.67 5.96
N SER A 250 5.62 1.79 6.19
CA SER A 250 5.90 3.05 5.50
C SER A 250 7.39 3.43 5.60
N ALA A 251 7.93 4.01 4.52
CA ALA A 251 9.33 4.44 4.40
C ALA A 251 10.38 3.31 4.52
N CYS A 252 10.00 2.07 4.26
CA CYS A 252 10.91 0.91 4.25
C CYS A 252 11.25 0.39 2.84
N GLY A 253 11.05 1.20 1.80
CA GLY A 253 11.51 0.91 0.44
C GLY A 253 10.61 0.00 -0.41
N LYS A 254 9.32 -0.12 -0.06
CA LYS A 254 8.36 -1.00 -0.77
C LYS A 254 8.23 -0.66 -2.27
N THR A 255 7.97 0.59 -2.61
CA THR A 255 7.83 1.02 -4.02
C THR A 255 9.13 0.85 -4.80
N ASN A 256 10.27 1.15 -4.18
CA ASN A 256 11.57 0.96 -4.82
C ASN A 256 11.86 -0.52 -5.13
N LEU A 257 11.47 -1.42 -4.23
CA LEU A 257 11.60 -2.86 -4.48
C LEU A 257 10.62 -3.33 -5.57
N ALA A 258 9.38 -2.84 -5.56
CA ALA A 258 8.36 -3.19 -6.56
C ALA A 258 8.76 -2.82 -7.99
N MET A 259 9.55 -1.77 -8.14
CA MET A 259 10.05 -1.25 -9.42
C MET A 259 11.56 -1.45 -9.59
N LEU A 260 12.10 -2.50 -8.98
CA LEU A 260 13.50 -2.85 -8.99
C LEU A 260 14.08 -2.86 -10.41
N ILE A 261 15.26 -2.26 -10.55
CA ILE A 261 16.08 -2.37 -11.74
C ILE A 261 17.24 -3.33 -11.42
N PRO A 262 17.35 -4.46 -12.14
CA PRO A 262 18.46 -5.37 -11.91
C PRO A 262 19.82 -4.68 -12.10
N PRO A 263 20.81 -4.94 -11.23
CA PRO A 263 22.18 -4.49 -11.47
C PRO A 263 22.68 -4.95 -12.84
N LYS A 264 23.58 -4.16 -13.44
CA LYS A 264 24.12 -4.42 -14.78
C LYS A 264 24.60 -5.86 -14.95
N LYS A 265 25.30 -6.42 -13.97
CA LYS A 265 25.77 -7.82 -13.97
C LYS A 265 24.62 -8.79 -14.30
N TYR A 266 23.48 -8.66 -13.62
CA TYR A 266 22.34 -9.56 -13.78
C TYR A 266 21.54 -9.24 -15.04
N ALA A 267 21.39 -7.97 -15.38
CA ALA A 267 20.75 -7.55 -16.62
C ALA A 267 21.49 -8.09 -17.86
N ASP A 268 22.82 -8.05 -17.86
CA ASP A 268 23.65 -8.60 -18.93
C ASP A 268 23.53 -10.13 -19.03
N MET A 269 23.22 -10.82 -17.94
CA MET A 269 22.94 -12.26 -17.94
C MET A 269 21.54 -12.60 -18.46
N GLY A 270 20.64 -11.61 -18.60
CA GLY A 270 19.27 -11.80 -19.07
C GLY A 270 18.20 -11.77 -17.97
N TYR A 271 18.55 -11.46 -16.73
CA TYR A 271 17.57 -11.26 -15.67
C TYR A 271 16.74 -10.00 -15.89
N LYS A 272 15.46 -10.08 -15.59
CA LYS A 272 14.52 -8.95 -15.63
C LYS A 272 13.70 -8.92 -14.35
N ALA A 273 13.24 -7.72 -13.98
CA ALA A 273 12.32 -7.52 -12.86
C ALA A 273 11.03 -6.86 -13.38
N TRP A 274 9.90 -7.39 -12.93
CA TRP A 274 8.57 -6.99 -13.39
C TRP A 274 7.69 -6.57 -12.21
N CYS A 275 7.12 -5.37 -12.30
CA CYS A 275 6.17 -4.87 -11.31
C CYS A 275 4.76 -5.35 -11.66
N VAL A 276 4.11 -6.05 -10.72
CA VAL A 276 2.68 -6.35 -10.79
C VAL A 276 1.90 -5.36 -9.91
N GLY A 277 2.43 -4.99 -8.76
CA GLY A 277 1.86 -4.00 -7.87
C GLY A 277 2.86 -3.50 -6.84
N ASP A 278 2.66 -2.28 -6.35
CA ASP A 278 3.58 -1.65 -5.40
C ASP A 278 3.06 -1.58 -3.95
N ASP A 279 1.77 -1.76 -3.73
CA ASP A 279 1.17 -1.41 -2.44
C ASP A 279 0.18 -2.44 -1.89
N ILE A 280 -0.71 -3.00 -2.70
CA ILE A 280 -1.78 -3.90 -2.28
C ILE A 280 -1.79 -5.17 -3.12
N ALA A 281 -1.91 -6.31 -2.44
CA ALA A 281 -2.09 -7.61 -3.08
C ALA A 281 -3.33 -8.30 -2.52
N TRP A 282 -4.15 -8.83 -3.41
CA TRP A 282 -5.23 -9.76 -3.05
C TRP A 282 -4.80 -11.16 -3.44
N LEU A 283 -4.87 -12.08 -2.48
CA LEU A 283 -4.34 -13.44 -2.63
C LEU A 283 -5.45 -14.47 -2.43
N ARG A 284 -5.51 -15.44 -3.33
CA ARG A 284 -6.48 -16.55 -3.28
C ARG A 284 -5.78 -17.87 -3.57
N ILE A 285 -6.34 -18.94 -3.02
CA ILE A 285 -5.94 -20.29 -3.40
C ILE A 285 -6.58 -20.59 -4.76
N GLY A 286 -5.74 -20.84 -5.76
CA GLY A 286 -6.18 -21.17 -7.12
C GLY A 286 -6.63 -22.62 -7.25
N PRO A 287 -7.18 -23.00 -8.46
CA PRO A 287 -7.59 -24.36 -8.73
C PRO A 287 -6.48 -25.41 -8.60
N ASP A 288 -5.23 -24.99 -8.75
CA ASP A 288 -4.04 -25.83 -8.57
C ASP A 288 -3.61 -26.01 -7.11
N GLY A 289 -4.33 -25.40 -6.16
CA GLY A 289 -4.02 -25.42 -4.72
C GLY A 289 -2.90 -24.48 -4.28
N ARG A 290 -2.31 -23.72 -5.21
CA ARG A 290 -1.28 -22.71 -4.93
C ARG A 290 -1.90 -21.38 -4.56
N LEU A 291 -1.12 -20.51 -3.93
CA LEU A 291 -1.51 -19.12 -3.66
C LEU A 291 -1.23 -18.25 -4.89
N TRP A 292 -2.26 -17.52 -5.33
CA TRP A 292 -2.22 -16.61 -6.46
C TRP A 292 -2.51 -15.18 -6.00
N ALA A 293 -1.87 -14.20 -6.62
CA ALA A 293 -2.01 -12.79 -6.28
C ALA A 293 -2.36 -11.93 -7.47
N VAL A 294 -3.20 -10.91 -7.23
CA VAL A 294 -3.45 -9.81 -8.17
C VAL A 294 -3.19 -8.48 -7.47
N ASN A 295 -2.83 -7.46 -8.26
CA ASN A 295 -2.97 -6.09 -7.83
C ASN A 295 -4.44 -5.66 -8.05
N PRO A 296 -5.20 -5.34 -7.00
CA PRO A 296 -6.59 -4.90 -7.17
C PRO A 296 -6.72 -3.49 -7.75
N GLU A 297 -5.66 -2.70 -7.70
CA GLU A 297 -5.63 -1.33 -8.20
C GLU A 297 -5.21 -1.26 -9.68
N TYR A 298 -5.53 -0.13 -10.34
CA TYR A 298 -5.18 0.14 -11.73
C TYR A 298 -4.19 1.29 -11.90
N GLY A 299 -3.70 1.83 -10.81
CA GLY A 299 -2.75 2.94 -10.76
C GLY A 299 -1.88 2.92 -9.52
N PHE A 300 -0.94 3.88 -9.48
CA PHE A 300 -0.06 4.11 -8.35
C PHE A 300 -0.44 5.42 -7.65
N PHE A 301 -0.46 5.38 -6.33
CA PHE A 301 -0.61 6.56 -5.48
C PHE A 301 0.67 6.70 -4.65
N GLY A 302 1.72 7.23 -5.29
CA GLY A 302 3.06 7.26 -4.74
C GLY A 302 3.41 8.56 -4.03
N VAL A 303 4.40 8.49 -3.14
CA VAL A 303 5.00 9.67 -2.50
C VAL A 303 5.95 10.33 -3.50
N ALA A 304 5.78 11.65 -3.72
CA ALA A 304 6.60 12.40 -4.68
C ALA A 304 8.00 12.73 -4.14
N PRO A 305 8.18 13.34 -2.95
CA PRO A 305 9.51 13.68 -2.45
C PRO A 305 10.45 12.46 -2.37
N GLY A 306 11.66 12.64 -2.86
CA GLY A 306 12.65 11.57 -2.95
C GLY A 306 12.59 10.69 -4.19
N THR A 307 11.51 10.77 -4.97
CA THR A 307 11.39 10.08 -6.27
C THR A 307 12.20 10.84 -7.32
N ASN A 308 13.24 10.20 -7.87
CA ASN A 308 14.14 10.81 -8.83
C ASN A 308 14.78 9.76 -9.74
N ALA A 309 15.55 10.22 -10.73
CA ALA A 309 16.20 9.36 -11.72
C ALA A 309 17.25 8.39 -11.11
N LYS A 310 17.76 8.67 -9.90
CA LYS A 310 18.73 7.82 -9.21
C LYS A 310 18.04 6.81 -8.28
N SER A 311 17.07 7.26 -7.49
CA SER A 311 16.42 6.43 -6.47
C SER A 311 15.40 5.46 -7.07
N ASN A 312 14.59 5.92 -8.03
CA ASN A 312 13.58 5.10 -8.70
C ASN A 312 13.21 5.69 -10.06
N PRO A 313 14.03 5.44 -11.11
CA PRO A 313 13.76 5.96 -12.45
C PRO A 313 12.46 5.43 -13.05
N ASN A 314 12.05 4.21 -12.73
CA ASN A 314 10.78 3.65 -13.20
C ASN A 314 9.56 4.40 -12.62
N ALA A 315 9.58 4.74 -11.34
CA ALA A 315 8.51 5.55 -10.73
C ALA A 315 8.47 6.95 -11.33
N LEU A 316 9.63 7.58 -11.53
CA LEU A 316 9.71 8.90 -12.15
C LEU A 316 9.13 8.89 -13.56
N GLU A 317 9.50 7.92 -14.39
CA GLU A 317 8.98 7.77 -15.75
C GLU A 317 7.46 7.52 -15.77
N THR A 318 6.96 6.78 -14.80
CA THR A 318 5.52 6.51 -14.63
C THR A 318 4.70 7.80 -14.48
N THR A 319 5.29 8.87 -13.91
CA THR A 319 4.61 10.15 -13.69
C THR A 319 4.57 11.08 -14.92
N ARG A 320 5.19 10.72 -16.03
CA ARG A 320 5.42 11.63 -17.18
C ARG A 320 4.18 11.95 -17.99
N LYS A 321 3.09 11.21 -17.85
CA LYS A 321 1.84 11.46 -18.59
C LYS A 321 0.62 11.00 -17.79
N ASN A 322 -0.51 11.62 -18.07
CA ASN A 322 -1.83 11.26 -17.53
C ASN A 322 -1.85 11.15 -16.00
N THR A 323 -1.06 11.96 -15.33
CA THR A 323 -0.82 11.91 -13.88
C THR A 323 -1.41 13.12 -13.19
N ILE A 324 -1.97 12.88 -12.00
CA ILE A 324 -2.41 13.96 -11.10
C ILE A 324 -1.37 14.07 -9.98
N PHE A 325 -0.72 15.24 -9.91
CA PHE A 325 0.19 15.56 -8.80
C PHE A 325 -0.59 16.32 -7.73
N THR A 326 -0.32 15.99 -6.47
CA THR A 326 -1.00 16.62 -5.33
C THR A 326 0.03 17.20 -4.36
N ASN A 327 -0.09 18.50 -4.05
CA ASN A 327 0.73 19.19 -3.06
C ASN A 327 2.23 19.23 -3.38
N VAL A 328 2.58 19.27 -4.65
CA VAL A 328 3.95 19.50 -5.14
C VAL A 328 4.17 20.97 -5.51
N VAL A 329 5.39 21.34 -5.83
CA VAL A 329 5.74 22.68 -6.34
C VAL A 329 5.28 22.82 -7.77
N GLN A 330 4.69 23.97 -8.11
CA GLN A 330 4.42 24.39 -9.48
C GLN A 330 5.54 25.31 -9.96
N ASN A 331 6.28 24.88 -10.97
CA ASN A 331 7.26 25.72 -11.66
C ASN A 331 6.51 26.65 -12.64
N LEU A 332 6.58 27.96 -12.40
CA LEU A 332 5.87 28.95 -13.22
C LEU A 332 6.61 29.32 -14.52
N ASP A 333 7.89 28.96 -14.66
CA ASP A 333 8.62 29.23 -15.90
C ASP A 333 8.10 28.39 -17.08
N ASP A 334 7.78 27.12 -16.82
CA ASP A 334 7.36 26.18 -17.86
C ASP A 334 6.07 25.42 -17.53
N ASN A 335 5.45 25.74 -16.39
CA ASN A 335 4.23 25.07 -15.90
C ASN A 335 4.40 23.55 -15.73
N THR A 336 5.53 23.16 -15.19
CA THR A 336 5.81 21.78 -14.73
C THR A 336 5.76 21.72 -13.21
N VAL A 337 6.11 20.56 -12.65
CA VAL A 337 6.14 20.31 -11.20
C VAL A 337 7.55 19.99 -10.72
N TRP A 338 7.76 20.25 -9.43
CA TRP A 338 9.00 19.91 -8.76
C TRP A 338 8.70 19.45 -7.32
N TRP A 339 9.59 18.67 -6.74
CA TRP A 339 9.57 18.25 -5.34
C TRP A 339 10.98 18.02 -4.82
N GLU A 340 11.13 17.98 -3.52
CA GLU A 340 12.42 17.83 -2.86
C GLU A 340 13.12 16.54 -3.30
N LYS A 341 14.40 16.68 -3.63
CA LYS A 341 15.27 15.61 -4.14
C LYS A 341 14.91 15.10 -5.55
N LEU A 342 13.99 15.75 -6.27
CA LEU A 342 13.79 15.43 -7.69
C LEU A 342 15.10 15.64 -8.46
N ASP A 343 15.70 16.80 -8.25
CA ASP A 343 17.03 17.17 -8.75
C ASP A 343 17.69 18.21 -7.80
N LYS A 344 18.86 18.70 -8.19
CA LYS A 344 19.60 19.73 -7.42
C LYS A 344 19.22 21.16 -7.76
N ASN A 345 18.25 21.36 -8.66
CA ASN A 345 17.90 22.67 -9.23
C ASN A 345 16.44 23.04 -8.92
N PRO A 346 16.12 23.43 -7.67
CA PRO A 346 14.77 23.90 -7.38
C PRO A 346 14.42 25.14 -8.23
N PRO A 347 13.19 25.24 -8.71
CA PRO A 347 12.77 26.39 -9.53
C PRO A 347 12.83 27.68 -8.72
N LYS A 348 13.20 28.76 -9.38
CA LYS A 348 13.33 30.09 -8.76
C LYS A 348 12.06 30.94 -8.91
N TYR A 349 11.21 30.61 -9.86
CA TYR A 349 9.91 31.23 -10.04
C TYR A 349 8.84 30.14 -9.92
N ALA A 350 8.29 30.02 -8.71
CA ALA A 350 7.42 28.89 -8.38
C ALA A 350 6.39 29.22 -7.31
N LEU A 351 5.38 28.37 -7.22
CA LEU A 351 4.43 28.30 -6.10
C LEU A 351 4.66 27.00 -5.32
N ASN A 352 4.68 27.12 -3.99
CA ASN A 352 4.79 25.95 -3.11
C ASN A 352 3.46 25.15 -3.07
N TRP A 353 3.43 24.10 -2.26
CA TRP A 353 2.27 23.24 -2.11
C TRP A 353 1.02 23.95 -1.58
N LYS A 354 1.18 25.12 -0.93
CA LYS A 354 0.07 25.98 -0.48
C LYS A 354 -0.41 26.96 -1.56
N GLY A 355 0.30 27.06 -2.68
CA GLY A 355 0.02 28.03 -3.72
C GLY A 355 0.62 29.42 -3.45
N GLU A 356 1.61 29.51 -2.57
CA GLU A 356 2.31 30.74 -2.22
C GLU A 356 3.63 30.86 -3.00
N PRO A 357 4.10 32.08 -3.33
CA PRO A 357 5.42 32.28 -3.95
C PRO A 357 6.54 31.61 -3.15
N TRP A 358 7.39 30.86 -3.85
CA TRP A 358 8.48 30.08 -3.25
C TRP A 358 9.66 29.96 -4.23
N ASP A 359 10.88 30.05 -3.72
CA ASP A 359 12.10 29.90 -4.50
C ASP A 359 13.18 29.05 -3.78
N GLY A 360 12.83 28.51 -2.61
CA GLY A 360 13.72 27.69 -1.80
C GLY A 360 14.75 28.49 -0.96
N SER A 361 14.75 29.83 -1.04
CA SER A 361 15.77 30.67 -0.36
C SER A 361 15.59 30.73 1.16
N ASP A 362 14.38 30.52 1.66
CA ASP A 362 14.05 30.57 3.09
C ASP A 362 14.25 29.22 3.82
N GLY A 363 14.67 28.18 3.08
CA GLY A 363 14.90 26.84 3.63
C GLY A 363 13.62 26.05 3.94
N THR A 364 12.44 26.59 3.61
CA THR A 364 11.17 25.84 3.77
C THR A 364 10.97 24.85 2.63
N PRO A 365 10.30 23.70 2.89
CA PRO A 365 9.94 22.76 1.82
C PRO A 365 8.98 23.39 0.81
N GLY A 366 9.24 23.19 -0.48
CA GLY A 366 8.36 23.63 -1.55
C GLY A 366 7.17 22.70 -1.74
N ALA A 367 7.42 21.39 -1.79
CA ALA A 367 6.40 20.34 -1.76
C ALA A 367 6.08 19.92 -0.33
N HIS A 368 4.86 19.47 -0.08
CA HIS A 368 4.56 18.83 1.21
C HIS A 368 5.31 17.49 1.33
N PRO A 369 5.88 17.14 2.51
CA PRO A 369 6.60 15.86 2.68
C PRO A 369 5.79 14.62 2.33
N ASN A 370 4.46 14.69 2.41
CA ASN A 370 3.52 13.63 2.04
C ASN A 370 2.81 13.91 0.70
N SER A 371 3.37 14.78 -0.13
CA SER A 371 2.85 15.05 -1.47
C SER A 371 2.85 13.78 -2.32
N ARG A 372 1.89 13.68 -3.24
CA ARG A 372 1.59 12.47 -3.98
C ARG A 372 1.56 12.68 -5.49
N PHE A 373 1.79 11.61 -6.21
CA PHE A 373 1.37 11.47 -7.60
C PHE A 373 0.38 10.31 -7.74
N THR A 374 -0.63 10.50 -8.57
CA THR A 374 -1.60 9.47 -8.95
C THR A 374 -1.40 9.19 -10.43
N ALA A 375 -0.83 8.04 -10.75
CA ALA A 375 -0.39 7.71 -12.11
C ALA A 375 -0.94 6.36 -12.58
N PRO A 376 -1.29 6.22 -13.89
CA PRO A 376 -1.71 4.94 -14.45
C PRO A 376 -0.61 3.87 -14.33
N SER A 377 -0.95 2.67 -13.92
CA SER A 377 -0.01 1.54 -13.90
C SER A 377 0.60 1.26 -15.28
N LEU A 378 -0.20 1.45 -16.33
CA LEU A 378 0.23 1.22 -17.72
C LEU A 378 1.38 2.14 -18.17
N ASN A 379 1.68 3.21 -17.44
CA ASN A 379 2.83 4.07 -17.70
C ASN A 379 4.15 3.45 -17.19
N CYS A 380 4.09 2.46 -16.31
CA CYS A 380 5.27 1.91 -15.66
C CYS A 380 6.15 1.13 -16.66
N PRO A 381 7.43 1.50 -16.84
CA PRO A 381 8.31 0.82 -17.80
C PRO A 381 8.56 -0.66 -17.49
N CYS A 382 8.50 -1.04 -16.22
CA CYS A 382 8.71 -2.43 -15.79
C CYS A 382 7.40 -3.15 -15.43
N LEU A 383 6.26 -2.69 -15.94
CA LEU A 383 4.98 -3.35 -15.73
C LEU A 383 5.03 -4.78 -16.25
N SER A 384 4.61 -5.74 -15.41
CA SER A 384 4.60 -7.16 -15.77
C SER A 384 3.69 -7.43 -16.98
N PRO A 385 4.12 -8.29 -17.93
CA PRO A 385 3.24 -8.80 -18.97
C PRO A 385 1.99 -9.52 -18.42
N GLU A 386 2.08 -10.06 -17.20
CA GLU A 386 0.98 -10.75 -16.51
C GLU A 386 0.09 -9.80 -15.68
N TYR A 387 0.33 -8.50 -15.74
CA TYR A 387 -0.46 -7.51 -14.99
C TYR A 387 -1.96 -7.60 -15.29
N GLU A 388 -2.33 -7.80 -16.56
CA GLU A 388 -3.72 -7.92 -17.01
C GLU A 388 -4.27 -9.36 -16.96
N ASN A 389 -3.51 -10.33 -16.43
CA ASN A 389 -4.00 -11.70 -16.27
C ASN A 389 -5.07 -11.75 -15.17
N PRO A 390 -6.33 -12.09 -15.52
CA PRO A 390 -7.43 -12.09 -14.56
C PRO A 390 -7.28 -13.13 -13.45
N ASN A 391 -6.46 -14.15 -13.66
CA ASN A 391 -6.17 -15.18 -12.65
C ASN A 391 -5.00 -14.78 -11.73
N GLY A 392 -4.33 -13.68 -12.03
CA GLY A 392 -3.18 -13.21 -11.28
C GLY A 392 -1.90 -13.98 -11.58
N VAL A 393 -0.99 -13.97 -10.62
CA VAL A 393 0.32 -14.62 -10.69
C VAL A 393 0.52 -15.57 -9.51
N PRO A 394 1.21 -16.71 -9.69
CA PRO A 394 1.46 -17.64 -8.60
C PRO A 394 2.57 -17.10 -7.68
N VAL A 395 2.36 -17.17 -6.38
CA VAL A 395 3.29 -16.67 -5.36
C VAL A 395 4.26 -17.76 -4.95
N SER A 396 5.54 -17.55 -5.14
CA SER A 396 6.62 -18.48 -4.73
C SER A 396 7.11 -18.19 -3.32
N ALA A 397 7.17 -16.92 -2.91
CA ALA A 397 7.65 -16.51 -1.60
C ALA A 397 6.86 -15.31 -1.07
N ILE A 398 6.71 -15.25 0.25
CA ILE A 398 6.18 -14.10 0.98
C ILE A 398 7.33 -13.52 1.80
N ILE A 399 7.54 -12.20 1.72
CA ILE A 399 8.63 -11.52 2.38
C ILE A 399 8.07 -10.47 3.34
N PHE A 400 8.47 -10.54 4.59
CA PHE A 400 8.25 -9.50 5.57
C PHE A 400 9.54 -8.72 5.80
N GLY A 401 9.44 -7.45 6.16
CA GLY A 401 10.60 -6.66 6.49
C GLY A 401 10.26 -5.34 7.15
N GLY A 402 11.22 -4.78 7.86
CA GLY A 402 11.09 -3.49 8.51
C GLY A 402 12.48 -2.92 8.79
N ARG A 403 12.51 -1.65 9.15
CA ARG A 403 13.74 -0.94 9.48
C ARG A 403 14.22 -1.32 10.88
N ARG A 404 15.34 -2.06 10.97
CA ARG A 404 16.00 -2.40 12.23
C ARG A 404 17.50 -2.10 12.12
N ALA A 405 18.00 -1.19 12.94
CA ALA A 405 19.41 -0.79 12.89
C ALA A 405 20.38 -1.92 13.29
N LYS A 406 20.00 -2.78 14.24
CA LYS A 406 20.91 -3.79 14.83
C LYS A 406 20.34 -5.20 14.90
N THR A 407 19.06 -5.40 15.14
CA THR A 407 18.51 -6.69 15.57
C THR A 407 18.37 -7.72 14.45
N ALA A 408 17.66 -7.37 13.37
CA ALA A 408 17.36 -8.34 12.32
C ALA A 408 18.51 -8.48 11.31
N PRO A 409 18.86 -9.72 10.90
CA PRO A 409 19.85 -9.93 9.85
C PRO A 409 19.31 -9.49 8.49
N LEU A 410 20.19 -9.42 7.48
CA LEU A 410 19.85 -9.06 6.10
C LEU A 410 18.68 -9.90 5.57
N VAL A 411 18.69 -11.20 5.82
CA VAL A 411 17.64 -12.13 5.41
C VAL A 411 17.64 -13.37 6.29
N TYR A 412 16.44 -13.90 6.56
CA TYR A 412 16.26 -15.25 7.10
C TYR A 412 14.93 -15.83 6.63
N GLN A 413 14.83 -17.15 6.67
CA GLN A 413 13.65 -17.92 6.29
C GLN A 413 12.98 -18.50 7.52
N SER A 414 11.65 -18.44 7.57
CA SER A 414 10.88 -19.17 8.59
C SER A 414 10.97 -20.69 8.37
N ARG A 415 10.85 -21.46 9.45
CA ARG A 415 10.94 -22.92 9.41
C ARG A 415 9.75 -23.57 8.71
N ASP A 416 8.58 -22.98 8.89
CA ASP A 416 7.32 -23.39 8.28
C ASP A 416 6.36 -22.21 8.19
N TRP A 417 5.14 -22.47 7.74
CA TRP A 417 4.12 -21.41 7.62
C TRP A 417 3.75 -20.79 8.96
N ALA A 418 3.51 -21.60 9.98
CA ALA A 418 3.12 -21.09 11.30
C ALA A 418 4.21 -20.22 11.92
N HIS A 419 5.48 -20.63 11.80
CA HIS A 419 6.62 -19.81 12.19
C HIS A 419 6.69 -18.52 11.35
N GLY A 420 6.38 -18.60 10.06
CA GLY A 420 6.30 -17.43 9.18
C GLY A 420 5.19 -16.45 9.58
N VAL A 421 4.04 -16.94 10.00
CA VAL A 421 2.95 -16.11 10.55
C VAL A 421 3.41 -15.42 11.84
N PHE A 422 4.13 -16.14 12.70
CA PHE A 422 4.76 -15.55 13.88
C PHE A 422 5.71 -14.41 13.50
N VAL A 423 6.61 -14.63 12.54
CA VAL A 423 7.54 -13.61 12.05
C VAL A 423 6.79 -12.37 11.53
N GLY A 424 5.76 -12.58 10.73
CA GLY A 424 4.94 -11.47 10.20
C GLY A 424 4.15 -10.74 11.29
N SER A 425 3.54 -11.46 12.23
CA SER A 425 2.77 -10.87 13.33
C SER A 425 3.63 -10.07 14.30
N ALA A 426 4.90 -10.45 14.43
CA ALA A 426 5.88 -9.80 15.30
C ALA A 426 6.69 -8.71 14.59
N MET A 427 6.43 -8.49 13.30
CA MET A 427 7.16 -7.53 12.49
C MET A 427 7.24 -6.16 13.15
N ALA A 428 8.41 -5.56 13.13
CA ALA A 428 8.64 -4.28 13.75
C ALA A 428 9.50 -3.38 12.87
N SER A 429 9.32 -2.07 13.01
CA SER A 429 10.13 -1.07 12.35
C SER A 429 10.47 0.07 13.30
N GLU A 430 11.68 0.57 13.21
CA GLU A 430 12.14 1.72 13.98
C GLU A 430 11.67 3.03 13.33
N THR A 431 11.25 3.98 14.16
CA THR A 431 10.84 5.30 13.69
C THR A 431 12.00 6.08 13.10
N THR A 432 11.69 6.90 12.07
CA THR A 432 12.66 7.79 11.41
C THR A 432 12.42 9.25 11.78
N ALA A 433 13.35 10.13 11.41
CA ALA A 433 13.22 11.58 11.60
C ALA A 433 12.00 12.19 10.86
N ALA A 434 11.45 11.51 9.85
CA ALA A 434 10.26 11.95 9.12
C ALA A 434 8.95 11.63 9.86
N ALA A 435 9.00 10.80 10.90
CA ALA A 435 7.85 10.47 11.74
C ALA A 435 7.74 11.43 12.92
N THR A 436 6.51 11.63 13.41
CA THR A 436 6.28 12.35 14.66
C THR A 436 6.74 11.48 15.83
N GLY A 437 7.59 12.01 16.71
CA GLY A 437 8.12 11.32 17.90
C GLY A 437 9.62 11.09 17.87
N ALA A 438 10.12 10.27 18.81
CA ALA A 438 11.55 9.96 18.93
C ALA A 438 12.02 9.04 17.79
N VAL A 439 13.23 9.28 17.29
CA VAL A 439 13.90 8.43 16.29
C VAL A 439 14.38 7.14 16.94
N GLY A 440 14.28 6.01 16.20
CA GLY A 440 14.79 4.71 16.65
C GLY A 440 13.86 3.96 17.61
N VAL A 441 12.63 4.42 17.79
CA VAL A 441 11.62 3.71 18.60
C VAL A 441 11.06 2.56 17.81
N VAL A 442 11.11 1.35 18.37
CA VAL A 442 10.55 0.13 17.76
C VAL A 442 9.04 0.15 17.85
N ARG A 443 8.38 0.05 16.70
CA ARG A 443 6.92 -0.07 16.59
C ARG A 443 6.55 -1.39 15.97
N ARG A 444 5.68 -2.15 16.64
CA ARG A 444 5.11 -3.39 16.07
C ARG A 444 4.07 -3.04 15.03
N ASP A 445 4.25 -3.62 13.85
CA ASP A 445 3.37 -3.42 12.71
C ASP A 445 3.14 -4.76 11.99
N PRO A 446 2.25 -5.60 12.53
CA PRO A 446 2.05 -6.95 12.03
C PRO A 446 1.72 -6.94 10.54
N MET A 447 2.51 -7.67 9.74
CA MET A 447 2.39 -7.79 8.28
C MET A 447 2.31 -6.43 7.55
N ALA A 448 2.80 -5.34 8.16
CA ALA A 448 2.58 -3.95 7.71
C ALA A 448 1.08 -3.57 7.59
N MET A 449 0.23 -4.24 8.32
CA MET A 449 -1.24 -4.13 8.24
C MET A 449 -1.88 -3.45 9.45
N ARG A 450 -1.13 -3.03 10.45
CA ARG A 450 -1.74 -2.52 11.69
C ARG A 450 -2.81 -1.45 11.48
N PRO A 451 -2.63 -0.42 10.63
CA PRO A 451 -3.66 0.58 10.36
C PRO A 451 -4.78 0.09 9.43
N PHE A 452 -4.68 -1.11 8.89
CA PHE A 452 -5.50 -1.57 7.76
C PHE A 452 -6.25 -2.87 8.02
N ILE A 453 -6.14 -3.44 9.21
CA ILE A 453 -6.91 -4.63 9.60
C ILE A 453 -8.31 -4.17 10.01
N GLY A 454 -9.32 -4.55 9.24
CA GLY A 454 -10.71 -4.12 9.45
C GLY A 454 -11.47 -4.89 10.55
N TYR A 455 -10.75 -5.60 11.44
CA TYR A 455 -11.31 -6.39 12.53
C TYR A 455 -10.23 -6.70 13.56
N HIS A 456 -10.48 -7.62 14.49
CA HIS A 456 -9.55 -7.95 15.57
C HIS A 456 -8.25 -8.57 15.03
N ALA A 457 -7.10 -8.00 15.38
CA ALA A 457 -5.80 -8.45 14.91
C ALA A 457 -5.50 -9.92 15.25
N GLY A 458 -5.94 -10.39 16.43
CA GLY A 458 -5.79 -11.80 16.81
C GLY A 458 -6.52 -12.74 15.86
N ASP A 459 -7.72 -12.38 15.44
CA ASP A 459 -8.49 -13.16 14.45
C ASP A 459 -7.86 -13.09 13.06
N TYR A 460 -7.23 -11.97 12.71
CA TYR A 460 -6.45 -11.82 11.49
C TYR A 460 -5.25 -12.78 11.48
N PHE A 461 -4.53 -12.92 12.58
CA PHE A 461 -3.45 -13.90 12.70
C PHE A 461 -3.97 -15.34 12.57
N ALA A 462 -5.11 -15.62 13.19
CA ALA A 462 -5.76 -16.93 13.08
C ALA A 462 -6.13 -17.26 11.63
N HIS A 463 -6.62 -16.27 10.88
CA HIS A 463 -6.92 -16.43 9.45
C HIS A 463 -5.67 -16.77 8.63
N TRP A 464 -4.53 -16.12 8.91
CA TRP A 464 -3.25 -16.48 8.28
C TRP A 464 -2.86 -17.95 8.54
N LEU A 465 -3.03 -18.42 9.77
CA LEU A 465 -2.77 -19.82 10.13
C LEU A 465 -3.69 -20.78 9.37
N GLU A 466 -4.98 -20.47 9.29
CA GLU A 466 -5.97 -21.27 8.55
C GLU A 466 -5.65 -21.34 7.05
N MET A 467 -5.20 -20.25 6.46
CA MET A 467 -4.78 -20.24 5.04
C MET A 467 -3.62 -21.21 4.79
N GLY A 468 -2.67 -21.28 5.70
CA GLY A 468 -1.57 -22.24 5.62
C GLY A 468 -2.03 -23.69 5.71
N GLU A 469 -3.01 -24.00 6.55
CA GLU A 469 -3.60 -25.34 6.63
C GLU A 469 -4.28 -25.73 5.30
N LYS A 470 -4.99 -24.81 4.67
CA LYS A 470 -5.62 -25.02 3.36
C LYS A 470 -4.60 -25.19 2.23
N LEU A 471 -3.48 -24.45 2.27
CA LEU A 471 -2.43 -24.53 1.27
C LEU A 471 -1.60 -25.81 1.41
N GLY A 472 -1.42 -26.30 2.65
CA GLY A 472 -0.62 -27.49 2.94
C GLY A 472 0.82 -27.36 2.44
N ASP A 473 1.31 -28.37 1.73
CA ASP A 473 2.66 -28.40 1.17
C ASP A 473 2.87 -27.46 -0.03
N LYS A 474 1.80 -26.88 -0.55
CA LYS A 474 1.83 -25.85 -1.62
C LYS A 474 1.96 -24.43 -1.09
N ALA A 475 2.00 -24.24 0.22
CA ALA A 475 2.18 -22.93 0.82
C ALA A 475 3.52 -22.31 0.39
N PRO A 476 3.53 -21.01 0.02
CA PRO A 476 4.78 -20.29 -0.21
C PRO A 476 5.67 -20.32 1.04
N LYS A 477 6.99 -20.29 0.83
CA LYS A 477 7.92 -20.07 1.94
C LYS A 477 7.88 -18.61 2.37
N ILE A 478 8.09 -18.37 3.66
CA ILE A 478 8.07 -17.04 4.26
C ILE A 478 9.47 -16.64 4.71
N PHE A 479 9.85 -15.42 4.35
CA PHE A 479 11.16 -14.84 4.63
C PHE A 479 11.01 -13.51 5.35
N HIS A 480 12.08 -13.09 6.03
CA HIS A 480 12.21 -11.75 6.58
C HIS A 480 13.48 -11.11 6.04
N VAL A 481 13.40 -9.84 5.66
CA VAL A 481 14.54 -9.05 5.19
C VAL A 481 14.69 -7.76 5.99
N ASN A 482 15.93 -7.27 6.09
CA ASN A 482 16.24 -5.99 6.72
C ASN A 482 17.34 -5.29 5.92
N TRP A 483 16.97 -4.29 5.14
CA TRP A 483 17.90 -3.50 4.32
C TRP A 483 18.64 -2.41 5.11
N PHE A 484 18.36 -2.25 6.39
CA PHE A 484 18.64 -1.02 7.15
C PHE A 484 19.60 -1.20 8.32
N ARG A 485 20.37 -2.28 8.36
CA ARG A 485 21.40 -2.42 9.38
C ARG A 485 22.46 -1.33 9.24
N THR A 486 22.90 -0.79 10.37
CA THR A 486 23.88 0.29 10.43
C THR A 486 25.11 -0.12 11.22
N ASP A 487 26.24 0.56 10.93
CA ASP A 487 27.41 0.57 11.79
C ASP A 487 27.17 1.45 13.04
N ASP A 488 28.21 1.65 13.84
CA ASP A 488 28.12 2.45 15.07
C ASP A 488 28.02 3.97 14.79
N GLU A 489 28.42 4.40 13.59
CA GLU A 489 28.28 5.76 13.10
C GLU A 489 26.92 6.04 12.46
N GLY A 490 26.09 5.01 12.26
CA GLY A 490 24.76 5.11 11.67
C GLY A 490 24.73 4.99 10.15
N ASN A 491 25.83 4.59 9.51
CA ASN A 491 25.88 4.33 8.07
C ASN A 491 25.26 2.97 7.74
N PHE A 492 24.56 2.86 6.61
CA PHE A 492 24.00 1.59 6.19
C PHE A 492 25.09 0.60 5.77
N LEU A 493 25.00 -0.62 6.30
CA LEU A 493 25.92 -1.71 5.96
C LEU A 493 25.58 -2.39 4.64
N TRP A 494 24.33 -2.31 4.19
CA TRP A 494 23.85 -2.88 2.93
C TRP A 494 23.52 -1.75 1.95
N LEU A 495 23.86 -1.96 0.67
CA LEU A 495 23.68 -0.94 -0.35
C LEU A 495 22.22 -0.69 -0.73
N GLY A 496 21.37 -1.71 -0.66
CA GLY A 496 19.97 -1.58 -1.01
C GLY A 496 19.71 -1.43 -2.52
N PHE A 497 18.58 -0.83 -2.87
CA PHE A 497 18.16 -0.59 -4.26
C PHE A 497 18.23 -1.86 -5.13
N GLY A 498 18.83 -1.76 -6.32
CA GLY A 498 19.01 -2.87 -7.25
C GLY A 498 19.75 -4.07 -6.67
N GLU A 499 20.67 -3.83 -5.72
CA GLU A 499 21.45 -4.89 -5.08
C GLU A 499 20.62 -5.82 -4.19
N ASN A 500 19.41 -5.40 -3.81
CA ASN A 500 18.44 -6.28 -3.14
C ASN A 500 18.10 -7.52 -3.98
N MET A 501 18.28 -7.46 -5.28
CA MET A 501 18.12 -8.60 -6.17
C MET A 501 18.99 -9.79 -5.75
N ARG A 502 20.19 -9.55 -5.22
CA ARG A 502 21.10 -10.62 -4.75
C ARG A 502 20.45 -11.45 -3.64
N VAL A 503 19.74 -10.79 -2.74
CA VAL A 503 18.96 -11.44 -1.67
C VAL A 503 17.74 -12.16 -2.25
N LEU A 504 17.02 -11.54 -3.18
CA LEU A 504 15.87 -12.16 -3.84
C LEU A 504 16.26 -13.44 -4.58
N LEU A 505 17.43 -13.48 -5.22
CA LEU A 505 17.93 -14.68 -5.91
C LEU A 505 18.21 -15.81 -4.91
N TRP A 506 18.75 -15.50 -3.73
CA TRP A 506 18.88 -16.51 -2.67
C TRP A 506 17.52 -17.03 -2.20
N ILE A 507 16.55 -16.13 -1.99
CA ILE A 507 15.18 -16.48 -1.60
C ILE A 507 14.57 -17.46 -2.62
N LEU A 508 14.66 -17.14 -3.90
CA LEU A 508 14.13 -18.00 -4.98
C LEU A 508 14.86 -19.33 -5.06
N ALA A 509 16.17 -19.34 -4.89
CA ALA A 509 16.96 -20.58 -4.83
C ALA A 509 16.53 -21.48 -3.66
N ARG A 510 16.19 -20.89 -2.51
CA ARG A 510 15.61 -21.63 -1.38
C ARG A 510 14.25 -22.23 -1.74
N CYS A 511 13.40 -21.48 -2.42
CA CYS A 511 12.08 -21.97 -2.87
C CYS A 511 12.21 -23.13 -3.85
N GLU A 512 13.25 -23.15 -4.66
CA GLU A 512 13.52 -24.21 -5.64
C GLU A 512 14.33 -25.38 -5.07
N GLY A 513 14.76 -25.31 -3.81
CA GLY A 513 15.60 -26.35 -3.18
C GLY A 513 17.02 -26.42 -3.74
N LYS A 514 17.51 -25.36 -4.39
CA LYS A 514 18.84 -25.31 -5.05
C LYS A 514 19.98 -24.99 -4.08
N VAL A 515 19.69 -24.40 -2.92
CA VAL A 515 20.69 -24.07 -1.90
C VAL A 515 20.24 -24.55 -0.53
N SER A 516 21.20 -24.97 0.28
CA SER A 516 20.97 -25.26 1.69
C SER A 516 20.99 -23.98 2.52
N ALA A 517 20.61 -24.09 3.79
CA ALA A 517 20.66 -22.99 4.73
C ALA A 517 21.14 -23.48 6.09
N ARG A 518 21.70 -22.58 6.89
CA ARG A 518 22.11 -22.89 8.27
C ARG A 518 21.00 -22.57 9.24
N GLU A 519 20.78 -23.43 10.21
CA GLU A 519 19.81 -23.20 11.26
C GLU A 519 20.34 -22.18 12.28
N SER A 520 19.44 -21.36 12.81
CA SER A 520 19.73 -20.39 13.86
C SER A 520 18.60 -20.33 14.87
N ALA A 521 18.77 -19.56 15.93
CA ALA A 521 17.72 -19.34 16.93
C ALA A 521 16.43 -18.74 16.34
N ILE A 522 16.51 -18.00 15.24
CA ILE A 522 15.40 -17.26 14.64
C ILE A 522 14.85 -17.86 13.35
N GLY A 523 15.48 -18.89 12.80
CA GLY A 523 15.13 -19.51 11.53
C GLY A 523 16.34 -19.85 10.70
N TYR A 524 16.14 -20.07 9.39
CA TYR A 524 17.23 -20.44 8.47
C TYR A 524 17.93 -19.22 7.91
N LEU A 525 19.25 -19.21 7.97
CA LEU A 525 20.12 -18.16 7.41
C LEU A 525 20.88 -18.68 6.20
N PRO A 526 21.25 -17.80 5.25
CA PRO A 526 22.18 -18.17 4.19
C PRO A 526 23.54 -18.59 4.77
N TYR A 527 24.22 -19.48 4.05
CA TYR A 527 25.68 -19.51 4.13
C TYR A 527 26.21 -18.30 3.37
N VAL A 528 27.29 -17.68 3.87
CA VAL A 528 27.87 -16.46 3.27
C VAL A 528 28.19 -16.65 1.79
N LYS A 529 28.66 -17.83 1.38
CA LYS A 529 28.97 -18.18 -0.02
C LYS A 529 27.76 -18.22 -0.96
N ASP A 530 26.54 -18.30 -0.42
CA ASP A 530 25.32 -18.52 -1.23
C ASP A 530 24.63 -17.20 -1.64
N ILE A 531 25.11 -16.07 -1.14
CA ILE A 531 24.72 -14.75 -1.64
C ILE A 531 25.87 -14.20 -2.49
N ASP A 532 25.59 -13.94 -3.75
CA ASP A 532 26.57 -13.38 -4.67
C ASP A 532 26.89 -11.94 -4.34
N ILE A 533 28.14 -11.66 -3.99
CA ILE A 533 28.64 -10.31 -3.68
C ILE A 533 29.69 -9.85 -4.70
N GLU A 534 29.96 -10.62 -5.75
CA GLU A 534 30.94 -10.27 -6.75
C GLU A 534 30.60 -8.93 -7.44
N GLY A 535 31.56 -8.05 -7.48
CA GLY A 535 31.40 -6.72 -8.07
C GLY A 535 30.61 -5.74 -7.20
N LEU A 536 30.32 -6.08 -5.94
CA LEU A 536 29.63 -5.19 -5.00
C LEU A 536 30.65 -4.28 -4.34
N GLU A 537 30.41 -2.97 -4.42
CA GLU A 537 31.25 -1.94 -3.82
C GLU A 537 30.40 -1.03 -2.91
N ASN A 538 30.93 -0.72 -1.72
CA ASN A 538 30.35 0.25 -0.82
C ASN A 538 31.31 1.44 -0.69
N GLU A 539 30.87 2.63 -1.10
CA GLU A 539 31.66 3.87 -1.06
C GLU A 539 33.04 3.77 -1.74
N GLY A 540 33.14 2.91 -2.79
CA GLY A 540 34.38 2.70 -3.51
C GLY A 540 35.31 1.63 -2.92
N GLU A 541 34.88 0.95 -1.86
CA GLU A 541 35.55 -0.21 -1.28
C GLU A 541 34.82 -1.50 -1.65
N GLU A 542 35.58 -2.56 -1.94
CA GLU A 542 35.03 -3.87 -2.24
C GLU A 542 34.23 -4.43 -1.04
N PHE A 543 33.00 -4.85 -1.28
CA PHE A 543 32.17 -5.50 -0.29
C PHE A 543 32.63 -6.94 -0.07
N THR A 544 32.99 -7.29 1.15
CA THR A 544 33.61 -8.57 1.48
C THR A 544 32.65 -9.59 2.11
N HIS A 545 33.03 -10.86 2.05
CA HIS A 545 32.30 -11.93 2.76
C HIS A 545 32.24 -11.71 4.29
N MET A 546 33.22 -11.04 4.85
CA MET A 546 33.22 -10.69 6.29
C MET A 546 32.16 -9.65 6.61
N MET A 547 31.96 -8.64 5.73
CA MET A 547 30.85 -7.68 5.86
C MET A 547 29.49 -8.35 5.73
N LEU A 548 29.36 -9.31 4.80
CA LEU A 548 28.13 -10.08 4.67
C LEU A 548 27.86 -10.94 5.90
N ASP A 549 28.89 -11.58 6.46
CA ASP A 549 28.73 -12.39 7.68
C ASP A 549 28.24 -11.54 8.86
N GLU A 550 28.73 -10.30 8.99
CA GLU A 550 28.23 -9.34 9.97
C GLU A 550 26.74 -9.06 9.77
N LEU A 551 26.30 -8.82 8.52
CA LEU A 551 24.90 -8.61 8.18
C LEU A 551 23.99 -9.82 8.45
N LEU A 552 24.56 -11.02 8.53
CA LEU A 552 23.85 -12.26 8.80
C LEU A 552 23.96 -12.72 10.26
N THR A 553 24.56 -11.90 11.12
CA THR A 553 24.74 -12.22 12.54
C THR A 553 23.44 -12.09 13.31
N VAL A 554 23.18 -13.06 14.19
CA VAL A 554 22.09 -13.08 15.16
C VAL A 554 22.65 -12.82 16.55
N ASP A 555 22.40 -11.62 17.09
CA ASP A 555 22.77 -11.27 18.44
C ASP A 555 21.70 -11.75 19.42
N LYS A 556 22.00 -12.79 20.18
CA LYS A 556 21.04 -13.40 21.12
C LYS A 556 20.53 -12.42 22.18
N LYS A 557 21.36 -11.47 22.63
CA LYS A 557 20.94 -10.47 23.62
C LYS A 557 19.86 -9.54 23.04
N LEU A 558 20.11 -8.99 21.86
CA LEU A 558 19.15 -8.11 21.18
C LEU A 558 17.85 -8.86 20.87
N TRP A 559 17.94 -10.12 20.48
CA TRP A 559 16.74 -10.93 20.21
C TRP A 559 15.97 -11.31 21.47
N ARG A 560 16.63 -11.50 22.61
CA ARG A 560 15.93 -11.67 23.89
C ARG A 560 15.13 -10.43 24.26
N GLU A 561 15.70 -9.25 24.07
CA GLU A 561 15.01 -7.97 24.28
C GLU A 561 13.81 -7.83 23.32
N ASP A 562 13.99 -8.20 22.06
CA ASP A 562 12.92 -8.17 21.06
C ASP A 562 11.81 -9.16 21.38
N ALA A 563 12.15 -10.36 21.87
CA ALA A 563 11.17 -11.37 22.31
C ALA A 563 10.28 -10.85 23.45
N GLU A 564 10.83 -10.09 24.38
CA GLU A 564 10.04 -9.43 25.42
C GLU A 564 9.07 -8.40 24.84
N GLY A 565 9.53 -7.62 23.87
CA GLY A 565 8.68 -6.66 23.15
C GLY A 565 7.55 -7.33 22.37
N ILE A 566 7.80 -8.52 21.79
CA ILE A 566 6.77 -9.34 21.15
C ILE A 566 5.73 -9.81 22.16
N GLU A 567 6.18 -10.28 23.33
CA GLU A 567 5.28 -10.71 24.39
C GLU A 567 4.37 -9.57 24.88
N GLU A 568 4.93 -8.39 25.11
CA GLU A 568 4.16 -7.20 25.48
C GLU A 568 3.11 -6.85 24.41
N PHE A 569 3.50 -6.94 23.13
CA PHE A 569 2.60 -6.71 22.03
C PHE A 569 1.46 -7.74 21.97
N TYR A 570 1.76 -9.02 22.13
CA TYR A 570 0.74 -10.07 22.17
C TYR A 570 -0.18 -9.91 23.38
N ASN A 571 0.33 -9.49 24.52
CA ASN A 571 -0.50 -9.22 25.71
C ASN A 571 -1.42 -8.03 25.48
N MET A 572 -0.99 -7.01 24.74
CA MET A 572 -1.82 -5.88 24.33
C MET A 572 -2.94 -6.31 23.38
N ILE A 573 -2.64 -7.17 22.40
CA ILE A 573 -3.65 -7.77 21.52
C ILE A 573 -4.65 -8.61 22.32
N GLY A 574 -4.17 -9.37 23.30
CA GLY A 574 -4.99 -10.10 24.28
C GLY A 574 -5.24 -11.56 23.93
N ASP A 575 -6.35 -12.08 24.47
CA ASP A 575 -6.66 -13.51 24.47
C ASP A 575 -6.95 -14.11 23.09
N ARG A 576 -7.21 -13.28 22.10
CA ARG A 576 -7.44 -13.75 20.71
C ARG A 576 -6.17 -14.00 19.92
N VAL A 577 -4.98 -13.71 20.47
CA VAL A 577 -3.74 -14.16 19.84
C VAL A 577 -3.75 -15.69 19.82
N PRO A 578 -3.58 -16.32 18.64
CA PRO A 578 -3.60 -17.77 18.55
C PRO A 578 -2.54 -18.42 19.44
N ALA A 579 -2.90 -19.53 20.11
CA ALA A 579 -1.98 -20.31 20.96
C ALA A 579 -0.71 -20.70 20.21
N LYS A 580 -0.82 -21.03 18.93
CA LYS A 580 0.32 -21.41 18.09
C LYS A 580 1.38 -20.31 18.01
N LEU A 581 0.98 -19.04 17.95
CA LEU A 581 1.93 -17.91 17.92
C LEU A 581 2.62 -17.73 19.27
N ARG A 582 1.91 -17.95 20.38
CA ARG A 582 2.53 -17.95 21.72
C ARG A 582 3.51 -19.10 21.90
N GLU A 583 3.22 -20.27 21.32
CA GLU A 583 4.16 -21.42 21.29
C GLU A 583 5.42 -21.07 20.49
N GLU A 584 5.29 -20.39 19.35
CA GLU A 584 6.42 -19.93 18.55
C GLU A 584 7.29 -18.93 19.32
N LEU A 585 6.67 -18.02 20.07
CA LEU A 585 7.39 -17.10 20.95
C LEU A 585 8.15 -17.84 22.05
N ALA A 586 7.53 -18.83 22.68
CA ALA A 586 8.20 -19.67 23.69
C ALA A 586 9.38 -20.44 23.11
N THR A 587 9.23 -20.95 21.88
CA THR A 587 10.32 -21.62 21.15
C THR A 587 11.47 -20.66 20.86
N LEU A 588 11.17 -19.43 20.41
CA LEU A 588 12.19 -18.40 20.20
C LEU A 588 12.96 -18.12 21.51
N LYS A 589 12.27 -17.88 22.61
CA LYS A 589 12.90 -17.64 23.92
C LYS A 589 13.81 -18.78 24.34
N LYS A 590 13.37 -20.03 24.16
CA LYS A 590 14.16 -21.23 24.44
C LYS A 590 15.42 -21.32 23.57
N ASN A 591 15.30 -21.02 22.28
CA ASN A 591 16.44 -21.06 21.35
C ASN A 591 17.48 -19.96 21.64
N LEU A 592 17.09 -18.92 22.36
CA LEU A 592 17.95 -17.80 22.74
C LEU A 592 18.66 -18.01 24.10
N GLU A 593 18.30 -19.05 24.86
CA GLU A 593 19.01 -19.45 26.09
C GLU A 593 20.43 -19.95 25.74
#